data_fef3dc9814b80c21e5f26d5fd79c259e
#
_entry.id   fef3dc9814b80c21e5f26d5fd79c259e
#
_cell.length_a   1.000
_cell.length_b   1.000
_cell.length_c   1.000
_cell.angle_alpha   90.00
_cell.angle_beta   90.00
_cell.angle_gamma   90.00
#
_symmetry.space_group_name_H-M   'P 1'
#
loop_
_entity.id
_entity.type
_entity.pdbx_description
1 polymer ?
#
loop_
_entity_poly.entity_id
_entity_poly.type
_entity_poly.pdbx_seq_one_letter_code
_entity_poly.pdbx_strand_id
1 'polypeptide(L)'
;MDRGLYQRTIKNLARRRSGRLSIVATLAFFVAAGPAFGQAILEGERFHPVTATQGMVATSHTLATEVALDVLKNGGNAIDAAVTAGFALAVTQPRSGNIGGGGFMLISRGDGSDPEAIDYREKAPAAATETMFQDESGEVVRNRSRFTHLAAGVPGTVAGLALALERHGTITLKQALAPAIKLAQDGFVVPQRFTEGLEQARERLERWPATRDTFYKEDGSAWQPGERFRQPELAATLQRIADNGVKGFYEGETADLIASEMERNGGLITHQDLKDYRPVVRA
;
A
#
# COMPACT_ATOMS: atom_id res chain seq x y z
N MET A 1 -92.86 17.79 12.07
CA MET A 1 -91.81 17.23 11.21
C MET A 1 -90.49 17.37 11.94
N ASP A 2 -89.95 16.30 12.31
CA ASP A 2 -88.92 16.12 13.37
C ASP A 2 -87.50 16.56 12.92
N ARG A 3 -86.97 17.64 13.47
CA ARG A 3 -85.64 18.13 13.23
C ARG A 3 -84.55 17.17 13.73
N GLY A 4 -84.90 16.18 14.52
CA GLY A 4 -83.98 15.20 15.14
C GLY A 4 -83.45 14.08 14.16
N LEU A 5 -84.28 13.69 13.22
CA LEU A 5 -83.92 12.66 12.25
C LEU A 5 -82.92 13.13 11.18
N TYR A 6 -83.01 14.41 10.79
CA TYR A 6 -82.10 14.96 9.79
C TYR A 6 -80.68 15.14 10.30
N GLN A 7 -80.52 15.56 11.55
CA GLN A 7 -79.20 15.71 12.17
C GLN A 7 -78.51 14.35 12.43
N ARG A 8 -79.24 13.30 12.70
CA ARG A 8 -78.65 11.95 12.85
C ARG A 8 -78.14 11.33 11.53
N THR A 9 -78.82 11.61 10.43
CA THR A 9 -78.46 11.11 9.11
C THR A 9 -77.18 11.79 8.60
N ILE A 10 -76.99 13.10 8.82
CA ILE A 10 -75.77 13.79 8.40
C ILE A 10 -74.58 13.38 9.23
N LYS A 11 -74.72 13.17 10.54
CA LYS A 11 -73.59 12.68 11.40
C LYS A 11 -73.17 11.29 11.03
N ASN A 12 -74.06 10.40 10.63
CA ASN A 12 -73.70 9.03 10.21
C ASN A 12 -73.07 8.99 8.82
N LEU A 13 -73.42 9.90 7.91
CA LEU A 13 -72.76 10.01 6.59
C LEU A 13 -71.36 10.63 6.71
N ALA A 14 -71.18 11.61 7.59
CA ALA A 14 -69.86 12.20 7.85
C ALA A 14 -68.88 11.21 8.50
N ARG A 15 -69.40 10.36 9.45
CA ARG A 15 -68.57 9.33 10.08
C ARG A 15 -68.18 8.17 9.17
N ARG A 16 -69.03 7.82 8.18
CA ARG A 16 -68.71 6.80 7.19
C ARG A 16 -67.72 7.29 6.12
N ARG A 17 -67.72 8.58 5.78
CA ARG A 17 -66.76 9.16 4.84
C ARG A 17 -65.38 9.37 5.46
N SER A 18 -65.28 9.78 6.72
CA SER A 18 -63.99 9.92 7.41
C SER A 18 -63.26 8.59 7.63
N GLY A 19 -64.00 7.50 7.95
CA GLY A 19 -63.39 6.18 8.11
C GLY A 19 -62.85 5.59 6.80
N ARG A 20 -63.52 5.84 5.66
CA ARG A 20 -63.06 5.36 4.36
C ARG A 20 -61.87 6.18 3.81
N LEU A 21 -61.83 7.50 4.05
CA LEU A 21 -60.67 8.31 3.67
C LEU A 21 -59.45 7.96 4.51
N SER A 22 -59.57 7.70 5.82
CA SER A 22 -58.46 7.28 6.66
C SER A 22 -57.87 5.93 6.27
N ILE A 23 -58.71 4.96 5.89
CA ILE A 23 -58.24 3.63 5.46
C ILE A 23 -57.52 3.73 4.10
N VAL A 24 -58.04 4.55 3.15
CA VAL A 24 -57.39 4.75 1.86
C VAL A 24 -56.08 5.53 2.00
N ALA A 25 -56.01 6.54 2.89
CA ALA A 25 -54.77 7.26 3.17
C ALA A 25 -53.72 6.39 3.85
N THR A 26 -54.11 5.50 4.75
CA THR A 26 -53.20 4.56 5.43
C THR A 26 -52.72 3.47 4.47
N LEU A 27 -53.58 2.94 3.58
CA LEU A 27 -53.13 2.02 2.53
C LEU A 27 -52.24 2.70 1.48
N ALA A 28 -52.53 3.95 1.10
CA ALA A 28 -51.69 4.69 0.15
C ALA A 28 -50.30 5.00 0.76
N PHE A 29 -50.20 5.22 2.08
CA PHE A 29 -48.91 5.40 2.75
C PHE A 29 -48.09 4.09 2.84
N PHE A 30 -48.74 2.95 3.01
CA PHE A 30 -48.08 1.65 2.98
C PHE A 30 -47.66 1.19 1.56
N VAL A 31 -48.34 1.66 0.51
CA VAL A 31 -47.96 1.34 -0.89
C VAL A 31 -46.87 2.31 -1.38
N ALA A 32 -46.80 3.54 -0.84
CA ALA A 32 -45.74 4.50 -1.16
C ALA A 32 -44.44 4.26 -0.36
N ALA A 33 -44.49 3.58 0.78
CA ALA A 33 -43.35 2.98 1.43
C ALA A 33 -43.11 1.62 0.77
N GLY A 34 -42.64 1.63 -0.49
CA GLY A 34 -41.96 0.48 -1.06
C GLY A 34 -40.89 0.04 -0.05
N PRO A 35 -40.63 -1.26 0.10
CA PRO A 35 -39.56 -1.68 0.95
C PRO A 35 -38.34 -0.87 0.53
N ALA A 36 -37.87 -0.01 1.41
CA ALA A 36 -36.50 0.44 1.35
C ALA A 36 -35.68 -0.82 1.56
N PHE A 37 -35.54 -1.61 0.51
CA PHE A 37 -34.45 -2.54 0.42
C PHE A 37 -33.22 -1.61 0.46
N GLY A 38 -32.72 -1.36 1.66
CA GLY A 38 -31.35 -0.98 1.79
C GLY A 38 -30.60 -1.99 0.94
N GLN A 39 -30.13 -1.58 -0.24
CA GLN A 39 -29.23 -2.39 -1.01
C GLN A 39 -28.15 -2.80 -0.02
N ALA A 40 -28.15 -4.07 0.33
CA ALA A 40 -27.12 -4.57 1.21
C ALA A 40 -25.81 -4.17 0.53
N ILE A 41 -24.99 -3.39 1.23
CA ILE A 41 -23.67 -2.96 0.78
C ILE A 41 -22.82 -4.16 0.28
N LEU A 42 -23.32 -5.37 0.51
CA LEU A 42 -22.72 -6.64 0.18
C LEU A 42 -23.35 -7.35 -1.02
N GLU A 43 -24.35 -6.79 -1.71
CA GLU A 43 -24.89 -7.40 -2.91
C GLU A 43 -23.89 -7.32 -4.05
N GLY A 44 -23.31 -8.40 -4.32
CA GLY A 44 -23.03 -9.04 -5.60
C GLY A 44 -21.77 -8.61 -6.30
N GLU A 45 -21.58 -7.42 -6.70
CA GLU A 45 -20.47 -7.04 -7.59
C GLU A 45 -19.08 -7.08 -6.94
N ARG A 46 -19.00 -7.01 -5.62
CA ARG A 46 -17.73 -7.08 -4.88
C ARG A 46 -17.12 -8.48 -4.81
N PHE A 47 -17.90 -9.51 -5.06
CA PHE A 47 -17.46 -10.91 -4.97
C PHE A 47 -17.36 -11.61 -6.32
N HIS A 48 -17.68 -10.93 -7.43
CA HIS A 48 -17.45 -11.49 -8.73
C HIS A 48 -15.98 -11.33 -9.11
N PRO A 49 -15.32 -12.40 -9.54
CA PRO A 49 -13.96 -12.31 -10.03
C PRO A 49 -13.90 -11.34 -11.22
N VAL A 50 -12.94 -10.43 -11.18
CA VAL A 50 -12.62 -9.62 -12.36
C VAL A 50 -11.91 -10.54 -13.33
N THR A 51 -12.43 -10.59 -14.57
CA THR A 51 -11.83 -11.38 -15.66
C THR A 51 -11.17 -10.45 -16.67
N ALA A 52 -10.05 -10.87 -17.23
CA ALA A 52 -9.34 -10.15 -18.28
C ALA A 52 -8.80 -11.14 -19.30
N THR A 53 -8.75 -10.70 -20.58
CA THR A 53 -8.32 -11.54 -21.72
C THR A 53 -6.92 -11.18 -22.22
N GLN A 54 -6.40 -10.01 -21.88
CA GLN A 54 -5.11 -9.52 -22.37
C GLN A 54 -4.03 -9.41 -21.27
N GLY A 55 -4.44 -9.33 -20.03
CA GLY A 55 -3.54 -9.22 -18.88
C GLY A 55 -4.26 -8.67 -17.66
N MET A 56 -3.67 -8.88 -16.51
CA MET A 56 -4.23 -8.42 -15.24
C MET A 56 -3.10 -8.01 -14.30
N VAL A 57 -3.37 -6.96 -13.51
CA VAL A 57 -2.51 -6.55 -12.39
C VAL A 57 -3.38 -6.46 -11.14
N ALA A 58 -2.88 -7.01 -10.04
CA ALA A 58 -3.48 -6.87 -8.72
C ALA A 58 -2.40 -6.50 -7.71
N THR A 59 -2.56 -5.39 -7.01
CA THR A 59 -1.68 -4.97 -5.92
C THR A 59 -2.51 -4.49 -4.73
N SER A 60 -1.86 -4.23 -3.62
CA SER A 60 -2.50 -3.71 -2.40
C SER A 60 -2.82 -2.21 -2.44
N HIS A 61 -2.45 -1.49 -3.53
CA HIS A 61 -2.71 -0.07 -3.68
C HIS A 61 -3.10 0.29 -5.11
N THR A 62 -4.24 1.00 -5.28
CA THR A 62 -4.81 1.33 -6.59
C THR A 62 -3.81 2.02 -7.51
N LEU A 63 -3.08 3.03 -7.03
CA LEU A 63 -2.08 3.75 -7.84
C LEU A 63 -0.97 2.84 -8.36
N ALA A 64 -0.51 1.87 -7.55
CA ALA A 64 0.48 0.90 -7.99
C ALA A 64 -0.09 -0.06 -9.05
N THR A 65 -1.36 -0.46 -8.90
CA THR A 65 -2.06 -1.26 -9.91
C THR A 65 -2.21 -0.48 -11.22
N GLU A 66 -2.60 0.79 -11.16
CA GLU A 66 -2.80 1.65 -12.33
C GLU A 66 -1.50 1.84 -13.13
N VAL A 67 -0.40 2.21 -12.48
CA VAL A 67 0.89 2.40 -13.19
C VAL A 67 1.42 1.10 -13.80
N ALA A 68 1.21 -0.03 -13.13
CA ALA A 68 1.60 -1.34 -13.67
C ALA A 68 0.71 -1.77 -14.84
N LEU A 69 -0.60 -1.49 -14.76
CA LEU A 69 -1.53 -1.74 -15.86
C LEU A 69 -1.20 -0.88 -17.08
N ASP A 70 -0.77 0.37 -16.87
CA ASP A 70 -0.34 1.24 -17.96
C ASP A 70 0.93 0.70 -18.65
N VAL A 71 1.86 0.08 -17.91
CA VAL A 71 2.99 -0.63 -18.51
C VAL A 71 2.51 -1.73 -19.45
N LEU A 72 1.56 -2.59 -19.02
CA LEU A 72 1.00 -3.64 -19.88
C LEU A 72 0.31 -3.06 -21.12
N LYS A 73 -0.51 -2.02 -20.97
CA LYS A 73 -1.20 -1.35 -22.07
C LYS A 73 -0.25 -0.75 -23.11
N ASN A 74 0.94 -0.32 -22.68
CA ASN A 74 1.97 0.25 -23.53
C ASN A 74 2.95 -0.79 -24.10
N GLY A 75 2.62 -2.09 -24.00
CA GLY A 75 3.39 -3.17 -24.61
C GLY A 75 4.49 -3.76 -23.73
N GLY A 76 4.63 -3.35 -22.48
CA GLY A 76 5.48 -4.01 -21.51
C GLY A 76 4.93 -5.39 -21.13
N ASN A 77 5.79 -6.26 -20.63
CA ASN A 77 5.42 -7.59 -20.18
C ASN A 77 5.04 -7.63 -18.67
N ALA A 78 4.71 -8.82 -18.17
CA ALA A 78 4.33 -9.00 -16.76
C ALA A 78 5.44 -8.63 -15.77
N ILE A 79 6.71 -8.82 -16.15
CA ILE A 79 7.86 -8.49 -15.30
C ILE A 79 8.05 -6.98 -15.24
N ASP A 80 7.93 -6.29 -16.37
CA ASP A 80 7.96 -4.82 -16.44
C ASP A 80 6.90 -4.21 -15.52
N ALA A 81 5.67 -4.74 -15.59
CA ALA A 81 4.56 -4.31 -14.76
C ALA A 81 4.80 -4.61 -13.27
N ALA A 82 5.31 -5.80 -12.93
CA ALA A 82 5.60 -6.20 -11.56
C ALA A 82 6.71 -5.34 -10.92
N VAL A 83 7.78 -5.06 -11.65
CA VAL A 83 8.88 -4.20 -11.19
C VAL A 83 8.39 -2.77 -10.99
N THR A 84 7.64 -2.22 -11.94
CA THR A 84 7.04 -0.88 -11.83
C THR A 84 6.09 -0.79 -10.63
N ALA A 85 5.24 -1.82 -10.43
CA ALA A 85 4.37 -1.91 -9.25
C ALA A 85 5.18 -1.95 -7.96
N GLY A 86 6.26 -2.72 -7.90
CA GLY A 86 7.12 -2.84 -6.73
C GLY A 86 7.70 -1.50 -6.27
N PHE A 87 8.22 -0.71 -7.20
CA PHE A 87 8.70 0.65 -6.90
C PHE A 87 7.57 1.61 -6.55
N ALA A 88 6.42 1.53 -7.22
CA ALA A 88 5.25 2.36 -6.89
C ALA A 88 4.69 2.04 -5.49
N LEU A 89 4.70 0.77 -5.08
CA LEU A 89 4.31 0.35 -3.73
C LEU A 89 5.27 0.87 -2.66
N ALA A 90 6.56 1.00 -2.96
CA ALA A 90 7.51 1.60 -2.03
C ALA A 90 7.15 3.06 -1.68
N VAL A 91 6.48 3.76 -2.58
CA VAL A 91 5.99 5.13 -2.38
C VAL A 91 4.61 5.15 -1.73
N THR A 92 3.67 4.38 -2.28
CA THR A 92 2.24 4.51 -1.95
C THR A 92 1.82 3.66 -0.76
N GLN A 93 2.61 2.65 -0.39
CA GLN A 93 2.35 1.74 0.71
C GLN A 93 3.63 1.44 1.52
N PRO A 94 4.28 2.45 2.13
CA PRO A 94 5.58 2.30 2.79
C PRO A 94 5.56 1.32 3.98
N ARG A 95 4.38 0.95 4.47
CA ARG A 95 4.21 -0.04 5.53
C ARG A 95 4.73 -1.43 5.16
N SER A 96 4.64 -1.82 3.88
CA SER A 96 5.01 -3.15 3.38
C SER A 96 5.70 -3.13 2.03
N GLY A 97 5.52 -2.08 1.22
CA GLY A 97 6.33 -1.82 0.03
C GLY A 97 7.44 -0.84 0.40
N ASN A 98 8.69 -1.19 0.15
CA ASN A 98 9.82 -0.30 0.45
C ASN A 98 11.08 -0.73 -0.32
N ILE A 99 12.02 0.18 -0.48
CA ILE A 99 13.33 -0.10 -1.09
C ILE A 99 14.38 -0.52 -0.05
N GLY A 100 14.09 -0.35 1.24
CA GLY A 100 14.95 -0.75 2.36
C GLY A 100 14.70 -2.17 2.89
N GLY A 101 13.89 -2.96 2.20
CA GLY A 101 13.55 -4.33 2.55
C GLY A 101 13.98 -5.33 1.49
N GLY A 102 13.23 -6.41 1.37
CA GLY A 102 13.47 -7.47 0.42
C GLY A 102 12.19 -8.24 0.08
N GLY A 103 12.36 -9.37 -0.60
CA GLY A 103 11.24 -10.19 -1.01
C GLY A 103 11.62 -11.35 -1.91
N PHE A 104 10.60 -11.89 -2.55
CA PHE A 104 10.72 -12.96 -3.53
C PHE A 104 9.89 -12.63 -4.76
N MET A 105 10.34 -13.04 -5.92
CA MET A 105 9.56 -12.99 -7.15
C MET A 105 9.55 -14.37 -7.78
N LEU A 106 8.35 -14.90 -8.03
CA LEU A 106 8.16 -16.13 -8.78
C LEU A 106 7.70 -15.80 -10.19
N ILE A 107 8.42 -16.27 -11.19
CA ILE A 107 8.21 -15.98 -12.60
C ILE A 107 7.86 -17.28 -13.32
N SER A 108 6.66 -17.34 -13.91
CA SER A 108 6.26 -18.39 -14.81
C SER A 108 6.05 -17.79 -16.21
N ARG A 109 6.73 -18.35 -17.20
CA ARG A 109 6.67 -17.84 -18.58
C ARG A 109 5.49 -18.36 -19.39
N GLY A 110 4.79 -19.40 -18.87
CA GLY A 110 3.67 -20.02 -19.58
C GLY A 110 4.04 -20.83 -20.82
N ASP A 111 5.34 -21.05 -21.05
CA ASP A 111 5.90 -21.83 -22.16
C ASP A 111 6.17 -23.30 -21.80
N GLY A 112 5.78 -23.73 -20.62
CA GLY A 112 6.03 -25.06 -20.08
C GLY A 112 7.40 -25.24 -19.43
N SER A 113 8.25 -24.20 -19.40
CA SER A 113 9.49 -24.21 -18.64
C SER A 113 9.22 -24.12 -17.13
N ASP A 114 10.18 -24.61 -16.33
CA ASP A 114 10.09 -24.49 -14.88
C ASP A 114 10.03 -23.03 -14.44
N PRO A 115 9.23 -22.69 -13.41
CA PRO A 115 9.19 -21.37 -12.84
C PRO A 115 10.56 -20.99 -12.25
N GLU A 116 10.97 -19.73 -12.42
CA GLU A 116 12.15 -19.16 -11.81
C GLU A 116 11.78 -18.39 -10.55
N ALA A 117 12.49 -18.59 -9.46
CA ALA A 117 12.35 -17.80 -8.24
C ALA A 117 13.56 -16.89 -8.05
N ILE A 118 13.34 -15.58 -7.95
CA ILE A 118 14.36 -14.61 -7.57
C ILE A 118 14.18 -14.30 -6.09
N ASP A 119 15.17 -14.70 -5.30
CA ASP A 119 15.25 -14.43 -3.87
C ASP A 119 16.10 -13.18 -3.64
N TYR A 120 15.45 -12.10 -3.28
CA TYR A 120 16.07 -10.84 -2.91
C TYR A 120 15.74 -10.46 -1.45
N ARG A 121 15.58 -11.50 -0.60
CA ARG A 121 15.41 -11.30 0.84
C ARG A 121 16.60 -10.54 1.41
N GLU A 122 16.35 -9.80 2.47
CA GLU A 122 17.38 -9.13 3.26
C GLU A 122 18.42 -10.16 3.77
N LYS A 123 19.67 -9.74 3.85
CA LYS A 123 20.75 -10.54 4.43
C LYS A 123 21.22 -9.95 5.74
N ALA A 124 21.66 -10.79 6.65
CA ALA A 124 22.34 -10.32 7.85
C ALA A 124 23.61 -9.56 7.48
N PRO A 125 23.88 -8.39 8.09
CA PRO A 125 25.17 -7.72 7.98
C PRO A 125 26.32 -8.65 8.42
N ALA A 126 27.50 -8.49 7.88
CA ALA A 126 28.66 -9.33 8.21
C ALA A 126 29.01 -9.31 9.71
N ALA A 127 28.74 -8.22 10.41
CA ALA A 127 28.95 -8.06 11.83
C ALA A 127 27.86 -8.66 12.73
N ALA A 128 26.80 -9.27 12.16
CA ALA A 128 25.74 -9.89 12.95
C ALA A 128 26.25 -11.13 13.69
N THR A 129 25.84 -11.27 14.96
CA THR A 129 26.20 -12.41 15.82
C THR A 129 24.97 -13.08 16.39
N GLU A 130 25.11 -14.32 16.86
CA GLU A 130 24.02 -15.09 17.48
C GLU A 130 23.45 -14.40 18.73
N THR A 131 24.28 -13.63 19.43
CA THR A 131 23.93 -12.99 20.71
C THR A 131 23.60 -11.50 20.59
N MET A 132 23.59 -10.92 19.39
CA MET A 132 23.43 -9.47 19.17
C MET A 132 22.15 -8.87 19.79
N PHE A 133 21.16 -9.69 20.08
CA PHE A 133 19.91 -9.26 20.71
C PHE A 133 19.82 -9.57 22.21
N GLN A 134 20.88 -10.14 22.80
CA GLN A 134 20.98 -10.47 24.22
C GLN A 134 21.70 -9.35 25.00
N ASP A 135 21.48 -9.30 26.29
CA ASP A 135 22.27 -8.51 27.23
C ASP A 135 23.50 -9.29 27.74
N GLU A 136 24.25 -8.70 28.67
CA GLU A 136 25.46 -9.30 29.23
C GLU A 136 25.19 -10.57 30.05
N SER A 137 23.95 -10.79 30.50
CA SER A 137 23.53 -12.01 31.19
C SER A 137 23.09 -13.13 30.24
N GLY A 138 23.03 -12.85 28.92
CA GLY A 138 22.55 -13.77 27.91
C GLY A 138 21.03 -13.75 27.70
N GLU A 139 20.30 -12.87 28.38
CA GLU A 139 18.85 -12.75 28.26
C GLU A 139 18.48 -11.88 27.05
N VAL A 140 17.41 -12.28 26.35
CA VAL A 140 16.93 -11.54 25.15
C VAL A 140 16.32 -10.19 25.56
N VAL A 141 16.91 -9.11 25.07
CA VAL A 141 16.38 -7.76 25.30
C VAL A 141 15.13 -7.52 24.48
N ARG A 142 14.02 -7.31 25.17
CA ARG A 142 12.70 -7.10 24.55
C ARG A 142 12.73 -6.00 23.49
N ASN A 143 12.20 -6.30 22.31
CA ASN A 143 12.08 -5.40 21.16
C ASN A 143 13.41 -4.95 20.50
N ARG A 144 14.59 -5.38 20.97
CA ARG A 144 15.87 -5.06 20.33
C ARG A 144 15.92 -5.56 18.88
N SER A 145 15.40 -6.77 18.62
CA SER A 145 15.32 -7.38 17.27
C SER A 145 14.17 -6.84 16.40
N ARG A 146 13.40 -5.83 16.84
CA ARG A 146 12.22 -5.35 16.11
C ARG A 146 12.20 -3.86 15.86
N PHE A 147 12.76 -3.06 16.78
CA PHE A 147 12.56 -1.60 16.80
C PHE A 147 13.86 -0.81 16.96
N THR A 148 14.98 -1.42 16.65
CA THR A 148 16.30 -0.75 16.67
C THR A 148 16.98 -0.89 15.32
N HIS A 149 17.98 -0.05 15.02
CA HIS A 149 18.81 -0.16 13.83
C HIS A 149 19.59 -1.48 13.77
N LEU A 150 19.83 -2.10 14.92
CA LEU A 150 20.44 -3.43 15.02
C LEU A 150 19.61 -4.52 14.35
N ALA A 151 18.28 -4.32 14.25
CA ALA A 151 17.37 -5.28 13.65
C ALA A 151 17.30 -5.21 12.11
N ALA A 152 17.95 -4.22 11.49
CA ALA A 152 17.91 -4.01 10.06
C ALA A 152 18.80 -5.03 9.33
N GLY A 153 18.25 -5.66 8.29
CA GLY A 153 19.02 -6.48 7.34
C GLY A 153 19.46 -5.65 6.13
N VAL A 154 20.49 -6.12 5.43
CA VAL A 154 20.97 -5.50 4.18
C VAL A 154 19.89 -5.58 3.13
N PRO A 155 19.40 -4.45 2.58
CA PRO A 155 18.26 -4.41 1.68
C PRO A 155 18.49 -5.13 0.35
N GLY A 156 17.45 -5.80 -0.14
CA GLY A 156 17.50 -6.55 -1.40
C GLY A 156 16.56 -6.08 -2.50
N THR A 157 15.53 -5.28 -2.17
CA THR A 157 14.45 -4.92 -3.10
C THR A 157 14.98 -4.33 -4.41
N VAL A 158 15.88 -3.35 -4.33
CA VAL A 158 16.40 -2.67 -5.55
C VAL A 158 17.15 -3.63 -6.45
N ALA A 159 18.03 -4.46 -5.88
CA ALA A 159 18.82 -5.45 -6.66
C ALA A 159 17.93 -6.56 -7.24
N GLY A 160 16.93 -7.03 -6.48
CA GLY A 160 16.01 -8.06 -6.94
C GLY A 160 15.11 -7.62 -8.07
N LEU A 161 14.49 -6.44 -7.94
CA LEU A 161 13.66 -5.88 -8.99
C LEU A 161 14.46 -5.55 -10.25
N ALA A 162 15.68 -5.02 -10.09
CA ALA A 162 16.57 -4.75 -11.22
C ALA A 162 17.00 -6.06 -11.92
N LEU A 163 17.34 -7.11 -11.17
CA LEU A 163 17.69 -8.40 -11.74
C LEU A 163 16.51 -9.03 -12.50
N ALA A 164 15.30 -8.95 -11.96
CA ALA A 164 14.11 -9.45 -12.65
C ALA A 164 13.91 -8.76 -14.01
N LEU A 165 14.07 -7.44 -14.01
CA LEU A 165 13.94 -6.62 -15.23
C LEU A 165 15.06 -6.94 -16.23
N GLU A 166 16.32 -7.06 -15.78
CA GLU A 166 17.46 -7.42 -16.63
C GLU A 166 17.27 -8.77 -17.31
N ARG A 167 16.74 -9.76 -16.59
CA ARG A 167 16.58 -11.13 -17.10
C ARG A 167 15.38 -11.33 -18.00
N HIS A 168 14.27 -10.65 -17.71
CA HIS A 168 12.98 -10.96 -18.30
C HIS A 168 12.18 -9.73 -18.74
N GLY A 169 12.62 -8.53 -18.40
CA GLY A 169 11.94 -7.30 -18.77
C GLY A 169 12.22 -6.83 -20.21
N THR A 170 11.43 -5.91 -20.68
CA THR A 170 11.57 -5.27 -21.99
C THR A 170 11.79 -3.76 -21.90
N ILE A 171 11.55 -3.16 -20.73
CA ILE A 171 11.81 -1.76 -20.46
C ILE A 171 13.07 -1.56 -19.61
N THR A 172 13.60 -0.36 -19.60
CA THR A 172 14.77 -0.02 -18.77
C THR A 172 14.36 0.20 -17.30
N LEU A 173 15.31 0.04 -16.38
CA LEU A 173 15.10 0.35 -14.96
C LEU A 173 14.64 1.80 -14.75
N LYS A 174 15.17 2.74 -15.54
CA LYS A 174 14.74 4.14 -15.52
C LYS A 174 13.27 4.32 -15.90
N GLN A 175 12.80 3.59 -16.90
CA GLN A 175 11.38 3.61 -17.30
C GLN A 175 10.48 3.00 -16.21
N ALA A 176 10.90 1.89 -15.61
CA ALA A 176 10.16 1.25 -14.52
C ALA A 176 10.06 2.13 -13.25
N LEU A 177 11.10 2.93 -12.96
CA LEU A 177 11.15 3.84 -11.82
C LEU A 177 10.37 5.15 -12.03
N ALA A 178 10.19 5.60 -13.27
CA ALA A 178 9.62 6.91 -13.58
C ALA A 178 8.25 7.18 -12.90
N PRO A 179 7.28 6.24 -12.90
CA PRO A 179 6.00 6.45 -12.20
C PRO A 179 6.17 6.60 -10.68
N ALA A 180 7.06 5.83 -10.05
CA ALA A 180 7.33 5.91 -8.63
C ALA A 180 7.99 7.23 -8.24
N ILE A 181 8.97 7.70 -9.03
CA ILE A 181 9.60 9.01 -8.86
C ILE A 181 8.53 10.11 -8.90
N LYS A 182 7.66 10.08 -9.91
CA LYS A 182 6.58 11.05 -10.05
C LYS A 182 5.62 11.02 -8.85
N LEU A 183 5.20 9.83 -8.40
CA LEU A 183 4.33 9.68 -7.23
C LEU A 183 4.98 10.20 -5.94
N ALA A 184 6.28 10.00 -5.76
CA ALA A 184 7.02 10.48 -4.60
C ALA A 184 7.20 12.01 -4.64
N GLN A 185 7.53 12.57 -5.79
CA GLN A 185 7.80 14.00 -5.98
C GLN A 185 6.53 14.84 -5.96
N ASP A 186 5.52 14.48 -6.77
CA ASP A 186 4.26 15.22 -6.88
C ASP A 186 3.33 14.92 -5.70
N GLY A 187 3.55 13.77 -5.06
CA GLY A 187 2.73 13.25 -4.00
C GLY A 187 1.42 12.63 -4.49
N PHE A 188 0.79 11.87 -3.61
CA PHE A 188 -0.50 11.25 -3.85
C PHE A 188 -1.51 11.63 -2.77
N VAL A 189 -2.79 11.52 -3.10
CA VAL A 189 -3.87 11.76 -2.14
C VAL A 189 -3.96 10.57 -1.19
N VAL A 190 -3.79 10.82 0.11
CA VAL A 190 -3.80 9.74 1.09
C VAL A 190 -5.21 9.23 1.36
N PRO A 191 -5.43 7.90 1.30
CA PRO A 191 -6.70 7.30 1.68
C PRO A 191 -6.81 7.20 3.21
N GLN A 192 -8.02 7.06 3.72
CA GLN A 192 -8.30 6.89 5.15
C GLN A 192 -7.44 5.79 5.79
N ARG A 193 -7.30 4.65 5.12
CA ARG A 193 -6.49 3.52 5.61
C ARG A 193 -5.01 3.87 5.83
N PHE A 194 -4.46 4.79 5.04
CA PHE A 194 -3.08 5.26 5.20
C PHE A 194 -2.95 6.08 6.50
N THR A 195 -3.86 7.02 6.73
CA THR A 195 -3.85 7.88 7.92
C THR A 195 -4.09 7.08 9.20
N GLU A 196 -5.04 6.16 9.19
CA GLU A 196 -5.29 5.23 10.30
C GLU A 196 -4.05 4.36 10.60
N GLY A 197 -3.37 3.89 9.56
CA GLY A 197 -2.14 3.09 9.69
C GLY A 197 -0.99 3.86 10.32
N LEU A 198 -0.81 5.13 9.96
CA LEU A 198 0.18 6.01 10.57
C LEU A 198 -0.15 6.29 12.04
N GLU A 199 -1.42 6.57 12.36
CA GLU A 199 -1.84 6.83 13.73
C GLU A 199 -1.64 5.60 14.63
N GLN A 200 -2.00 4.41 14.16
CA GLN A 200 -1.74 3.15 14.88
C GLN A 200 -0.25 2.87 15.09
N ALA A 201 0.61 3.39 14.23
CA ALA A 201 2.06 3.21 14.29
C ALA A 201 2.79 4.37 14.98
N ARG A 202 2.10 5.46 15.35
CA ARG A 202 2.65 6.73 15.83
C ARG A 202 3.75 6.53 16.87
N GLU A 203 3.45 5.85 17.98
CA GLU A 203 4.41 5.62 19.08
C GLU A 203 5.74 5.00 18.60
N ARG A 204 5.70 4.16 17.56
CA ARG A 204 6.89 3.53 16.98
C ARG A 204 7.63 4.43 16.03
N LEU A 205 6.90 5.16 15.17
CA LEU A 205 7.46 6.01 14.15
C LEU A 205 8.10 7.28 14.72
N GLU A 206 7.52 7.84 15.78
CA GLU A 206 8.05 9.05 16.45
C GLU A 206 9.33 8.81 17.26
N ARG A 207 9.71 7.56 17.51
CA ARG A 207 10.98 7.23 18.19
C ARG A 207 12.21 7.73 17.43
N TRP A 208 12.11 7.80 16.13
CA TRP A 208 13.19 8.17 15.23
C TRP A 208 12.87 9.50 14.55
N PRO A 209 13.65 10.55 14.79
CA PRO A 209 13.36 11.88 14.23
C PRO A 209 13.16 11.87 12.71
N ALA A 210 14.04 11.23 11.95
CA ALA A 210 13.93 11.13 10.50
C ALA A 210 12.62 10.45 10.04
N THR A 211 12.17 9.42 10.76
CA THR A 211 10.90 8.75 10.46
C THR A 211 9.71 9.64 10.78
N ARG A 212 9.73 10.31 11.93
CA ARG A 212 8.70 11.27 12.32
C ARG A 212 8.60 12.39 11.28
N ASP A 213 9.71 13.00 10.92
CA ASP A 213 9.75 14.15 10.01
C ASP A 213 9.32 13.76 8.57
N THR A 214 9.47 12.48 8.22
CA THR A 214 8.98 11.94 6.93
C THR A 214 7.46 11.72 6.94
N PHE A 215 6.91 11.13 8.02
CA PHE A 215 5.54 10.61 8.02
C PHE A 215 4.51 11.49 8.73
N TYR A 216 4.92 12.52 9.42
CA TYR A 216 4.03 13.50 10.06
C TYR A 216 4.30 14.90 9.53
N LYS A 217 3.37 15.83 9.74
CA LYS A 217 3.53 17.23 9.37
C LYS A 217 4.53 17.93 10.31
N GLU A 218 5.05 19.07 9.92
CA GLU A 218 6.02 19.86 10.71
C GLU A 218 5.50 20.19 12.11
N ASP A 219 4.18 20.39 12.25
CA ASP A 219 3.52 20.63 13.55
C ASP A 219 3.25 19.34 14.35
N GLY A 220 3.69 18.17 13.84
CA GLY A 220 3.47 16.87 14.44
C GLY A 220 2.06 16.30 14.22
N SER A 221 1.17 17.00 13.51
CA SER A 221 -0.15 16.48 13.24
C SER A 221 -0.14 15.36 12.19
N ALA A 222 -1.14 14.47 12.27
CA ALA A 222 -1.34 13.42 11.27
C ALA A 222 -1.91 13.98 9.97
N TRP A 223 -1.58 13.31 8.87
CA TRP A 223 -2.23 13.54 7.58
C TRP A 223 -3.71 13.18 7.66
N GLN A 224 -4.56 13.98 7.01
CA GLN A 224 -5.98 13.70 6.91
C GLN A 224 -6.30 13.03 5.57
N PRO A 225 -7.33 12.15 5.51
CA PRO A 225 -7.80 11.61 4.24
C PRO A 225 -8.12 12.73 3.24
N GLY A 226 -7.62 12.60 2.01
CA GLY A 226 -7.77 13.61 0.98
C GLY A 226 -6.61 14.61 0.88
N GLU A 227 -5.73 14.69 1.85
CA GLU A 227 -4.52 15.51 1.76
C GLU A 227 -3.46 14.86 0.86
N ARG A 228 -2.50 15.65 0.41
CA ARG A 228 -1.43 15.19 -0.50
C ARG A 228 -0.13 14.96 0.26
N PHE A 229 0.28 13.71 0.31
CA PHE A 229 1.54 13.27 0.92
C PHE A 229 2.65 13.20 -0.14
N ARG A 230 3.79 13.84 0.14
CA ARG A 230 4.97 13.86 -0.72
C ARG A 230 6.16 13.26 0.02
N GLN A 231 7.09 12.68 -0.77
CA GLN A 231 8.32 12.07 -0.26
C GLN A 231 9.51 12.52 -1.12
N PRO A 232 9.94 13.78 -1.03
CA PRO A 232 10.97 14.34 -1.92
C PRO A 232 12.32 13.62 -1.77
N GLU A 233 12.69 13.19 -0.59
CA GLU A 233 13.93 12.45 -0.33
C GLU A 233 13.89 11.05 -0.95
N LEU A 234 12.74 10.37 -0.88
CA LEU A 234 12.54 9.11 -1.57
C LEU A 234 12.57 9.31 -3.08
N ALA A 235 11.98 10.38 -3.60
CA ALA A 235 12.05 10.73 -5.03
C ALA A 235 13.51 10.92 -5.48
N ALA A 236 14.32 11.63 -4.70
CA ALA A 236 15.74 11.82 -4.98
C ALA A 236 16.51 10.48 -4.96
N THR A 237 16.22 9.61 -4.03
CA THR A 237 16.82 8.27 -3.95
C THR A 237 16.44 7.42 -5.16
N LEU A 238 15.14 7.38 -5.52
CA LEU A 238 14.68 6.66 -6.72
C LEU A 238 15.29 7.24 -8.00
N GLN A 239 15.50 8.56 -8.05
CA GLN A 239 16.17 9.22 -9.18
C GLN A 239 17.63 8.78 -9.29
N ARG A 240 18.38 8.70 -8.17
CA ARG A 240 19.76 8.18 -8.18
C ARG A 240 19.83 6.76 -8.71
N ILE A 241 18.85 5.91 -8.34
CA ILE A 241 18.73 4.54 -8.87
C ILE A 241 18.42 4.56 -10.39
N ALA A 242 17.52 5.42 -10.82
CA ALA A 242 17.16 5.55 -12.24
C ALA A 242 18.34 5.98 -13.12
N ASP A 243 19.22 6.82 -12.59
CA ASP A 243 20.35 7.39 -13.34
C ASP A 243 21.61 6.51 -13.28
N ASN A 244 21.82 5.77 -12.17
CA ASN A 244 23.05 5.01 -11.93
C ASN A 244 22.82 3.49 -11.83
N GLY A 245 21.60 3.00 -12.09
CA GLY A 245 21.23 1.61 -11.88
C GLY A 245 21.30 1.22 -10.40
N VAL A 246 21.54 -0.04 -10.11
CA VAL A 246 21.64 -0.55 -8.73
C VAL A 246 22.72 0.16 -7.90
N LYS A 247 23.76 0.68 -8.55
CA LYS A 247 24.81 1.46 -7.88
C LYS A 247 24.27 2.73 -7.22
N GLY A 248 23.22 3.34 -7.77
CA GLY A 248 22.55 4.50 -7.17
C GLY A 248 21.94 4.23 -5.78
N PHE A 249 21.86 2.95 -5.38
CA PHE A 249 21.41 2.53 -4.05
C PHE A 249 22.53 1.93 -3.21
N TYR A 250 23.32 1.03 -3.78
CA TYR A 250 24.31 0.24 -3.04
C TYR A 250 25.70 0.88 -2.97
N GLU A 251 25.92 1.96 -3.72
CA GLU A 251 27.17 2.74 -3.74
C GLU A 251 26.83 4.25 -3.73
N GLY A 252 27.81 5.08 -3.39
CA GLY A 252 27.69 6.55 -3.39
C GLY A 252 26.70 7.08 -2.33
N GLU A 253 26.07 8.21 -2.61
CA GLU A 253 25.30 9.00 -1.63
C GLU A 253 24.24 8.19 -0.87
N THR A 254 23.48 7.31 -1.52
CA THR A 254 22.47 6.51 -0.83
C THR A 254 23.11 5.54 0.15
N ALA A 255 24.19 4.88 -0.24
CA ALA A 255 24.95 3.97 0.63
C ALA A 255 25.59 4.73 1.79
N ASP A 256 26.10 5.94 1.54
CA ASP A 256 26.70 6.80 2.58
C ASP A 256 25.65 7.20 3.61
N LEU A 257 24.44 7.57 3.19
CA LEU A 257 23.33 7.91 4.08
C LEU A 257 22.92 6.72 4.94
N ILE A 258 22.78 5.51 4.34
CA ILE A 258 22.42 4.30 5.07
C ILE A 258 23.51 3.95 6.10
N ALA A 259 24.77 3.88 5.69
CA ALA A 259 25.88 3.50 6.57
C ALA A 259 26.04 4.50 7.72
N SER A 260 25.94 5.81 7.45
CA SER A 260 26.01 6.84 8.47
C SER A 260 24.86 6.78 9.47
N GLU A 261 23.65 6.46 9.01
CA GLU A 261 22.50 6.28 9.90
C GLU A 261 22.67 5.06 10.80
N MET A 262 23.19 3.95 10.26
CA MET A 262 23.50 2.75 11.02
C MET A 262 24.57 3.01 12.08
N GLU A 263 25.68 3.68 11.73
CA GLU A 263 26.75 4.01 12.64
C GLU A 263 26.25 4.90 13.81
N ARG A 264 25.47 5.94 13.51
CA ARG A 264 24.94 6.85 14.54
C ARG A 264 23.99 6.19 15.54
N ASN A 265 23.27 5.16 15.11
CA ASN A 265 22.19 4.56 15.90
C ASN A 265 22.46 3.09 16.30
N GLY A 266 23.70 2.62 16.19
CA GLY A 266 24.10 1.28 16.63
C GLY A 266 23.56 0.16 15.74
N GLY A 267 23.35 0.42 14.46
CA GLY A 267 23.08 -0.60 13.45
C GLY A 267 24.39 -1.22 12.94
N LEU A 268 24.27 -2.27 12.13
CA LEU A 268 25.42 -3.07 11.66
C LEU A 268 25.71 -2.96 10.17
N ILE A 269 24.79 -2.41 9.36
CA ILE A 269 24.97 -2.35 7.92
C ILE A 269 26.09 -1.35 7.58
N THR A 270 27.09 -1.84 6.85
CA THR A 270 28.23 -1.06 6.36
C THR A 270 28.15 -0.84 4.85
N HIS A 271 29.01 0.02 4.32
CA HIS A 271 29.19 0.19 2.86
C HIS A 271 29.57 -1.14 2.19
N GLN A 272 30.37 -1.97 2.87
CA GLN A 272 30.79 -3.25 2.32
C GLN A 272 29.61 -4.23 2.23
N ASP A 273 28.76 -4.28 3.26
CA ASP A 273 27.54 -5.10 3.24
C ASP A 273 26.62 -4.71 2.07
N LEU A 274 26.42 -3.42 1.86
CA LEU A 274 25.63 -2.90 0.74
C LEU A 274 26.25 -3.27 -0.60
N LYS A 275 27.55 -3.03 -0.78
CA LYS A 275 28.27 -3.32 -2.01
C LYS A 275 28.28 -4.81 -2.36
N ASP A 276 28.30 -5.68 -1.35
CA ASP A 276 28.37 -7.13 -1.51
C ASP A 276 27.01 -7.81 -1.66
N TYR A 277 25.92 -7.07 -1.47
CA TYR A 277 24.59 -7.65 -1.61
C TYR A 277 24.36 -8.16 -3.04
N ARG A 278 23.86 -9.38 -3.17
CA ARG A 278 23.43 -10.00 -4.43
C ARG A 278 22.14 -10.78 -4.22
N PRO A 279 21.11 -10.60 -5.05
CA PRO A 279 19.97 -11.51 -5.07
C PRO A 279 20.38 -12.90 -5.56
N VAL A 280 19.57 -13.90 -5.27
CA VAL A 280 19.84 -15.30 -5.63
C VAL A 280 18.73 -15.80 -6.54
N VAL A 281 19.11 -16.38 -7.68
CA VAL A 281 18.18 -17.12 -8.53
C VAL A 281 18.11 -18.56 -8.01
N ARG A 282 16.92 -19.01 -7.70
CA ARG A 282 16.63 -20.38 -7.25
C ARG A 282 15.88 -21.13 -8.35
N ALA A 283 16.24 -22.36 -8.54
CA ALA A 283 15.51 -23.29 -9.40
C ALA A 283 14.29 -23.86 -8.68
#